data_739a2f389a8c0171c659463261c6f8fa
#
_entry.id   739a2f389a8c0171c659463261c6f8fa
#
_cell.length_a   1.000
_cell.length_b   1.000
_cell.length_c   1.000
_cell.angle_alpha   90.00
_cell.angle_beta   90.00
_cell.angle_gamma   90.00
#
_symmetry.space_group_name_H-M   'P 1'
#
loop_
_entity.id
_entity.type
_entity.pdbx_description
1 polymer ?
#
loop_
_entity_poly.entity_id
_entity_poly.type
_entity_poly.pdbx_seq_one_letter_code
_entity_poly.pdbx_strand_id
1 'polypeptide(L)'
;ILTGVYEMADMHDVDYVLLLTNNRDQEKKSLSQYCLENNISGLVLHGFSTADPYLLELATLKIPNLLIDIHPEAADSYGIAVNNEVAAYQATEFLISRGHRAIAMISGKSWAQVSKDRESGYQKCMADHHLPTFIYEGLFSEEYSEELVKDILSDHPEITALFCASDLMAIGAVKGIQAMNLNVPQDISVIGFDDIAIAKYVTPSLTTIKQDMHEIGRRSCEILLEILDKGQIDQKQFYVKHSLIERESVSSR
;
A
#
# COMPACT_ATOMS: atom_id res chain seq x y z
N ILE A 1 -10.36 1.15 6.22
CA ILE A 1 -10.42 2.61 6.01
C ILE A 1 -11.83 3.13 6.23
N LEU A 2 -12.82 2.73 5.41
CA LEU A 2 -14.19 3.26 5.48
C LEU A 2 -14.84 3.13 6.86
N THR A 3 -14.65 2.00 7.54
CA THR A 3 -15.17 1.79 8.91
C THR A 3 -14.61 2.80 9.89
N GLY A 4 -13.30 3.09 9.83
CA GLY A 4 -12.67 4.08 10.70
C GLY A 4 -13.12 5.51 10.41
N VAL A 5 -13.34 5.86 9.12
CA VAL A 5 -13.92 7.16 8.73
C VAL A 5 -15.34 7.29 9.27
N TYR A 6 -16.16 6.25 9.09
CA TYR A 6 -17.54 6.21 9.58
C TYR A 6 -17.63 6.43 11.09
N GLU A 7 -16.88 5.66 11.86
CA GLU A 7 -16.88 5.77 13.33
C GLU A 7 -16.50 7.17 13.82
N MET A 8 -15.51 7.80 13.18
CA MET A 8 -15.08 9.15 13.54
C MET A 8 -16.11 10.21 13.13
N ALA A 9 -16.72 10.08 11.94
CA ALA A 9 -17.77 10.98 11.49
C ALA A 9 -19.01 10.90 12.40
N ASP A 10 -19.43 9.69 12.78
CA ASP A 10 -20.54 9.45 13.71
C ASP A 10 -20.26 10.05 15.10
N MET A 11 -19.04 9.86 15.62
CA MET A 11 -18.61 10.41 16.92
C MET A 11 -18.66 11.94 16.96
N HIS A 12 -18.43 12.61 15.84
CA HIS A 12 -18.40 14.08 15.73
C HIS A 12 -19.68 14.67 15.13
N ASP A 13 -20.73 13.86 14.89
CA ASP A 13 -22.00 14.28 14.28
C ASP A 13 -21.79 15.01 12.93
N VAL A 14 -20.95 14.40 12.06
CA VAL A 14 -20.60 14.93 10.75
C VAL A 14 -21.17 14.06 9.65
N ASP A 15 -21.92 14.68 8.73
CA ASP A 15 -22.40 14.02 7.52
C ASP A 15 -21.24 13.72 6.57
N TYR A 16 -21.27 12.55 5.93
CA TYR A 16 -20.30 12.17 4.91
C TYR A 16 -20.98 11.55 3.69
N VAL A 17 -20.32 11.71 2.54
CA VAL A 17 -20.74 11.13 1.25
C VAL A 17 -19.58 10.30 0.70
N LEU A 18 -19.85 9.03 0.38
CA LEU A 18 -18.90 8.18 -0.32
C LEU A 18 -19.07 8.33 -1.83
N LEU A 19 -18.03 8.86 -2.50
CA LEU A 19 -17.95 8.92 -3.96
C LEU A 19 -17.03 7.80 -4.47
N LEU A 20 -17.59 6.87 -5.21
CA LEU A 20 -16.82 5.92 -6.03
C LEU A 20 -16.73 6.49 -7.44
N THR A 21 -15.53 6.71 -7.92
CA THR A 21 -15.30 7.34 -9.23
C THR A 21 -14.34 6.51 -10.09
N ASN A 22 -14.44 6.69 -11.38
CA ASN A 22 -13.51 6.14 -12.37
C ASN A 22 -13.20 7.21 -13.43
N ASN A 23 -12.21 6.98 -14.29
CA ASN A 23 -11.77 7.96 -15.29
C ASN A 23 -12.90 8.48 -16.19
N ARG A 24 -13.89 7.64 -16.53
CA ARG A 24 -15.03 8.07 -17.39
C ARG A 24 -15.98 9.04 -16.66
N ASP A 25 -16.12 8.90 -15.36
CA ASP A 25 -16.96 9.79 -14.56
C ASP A 25 -16.25 11.12 -14.34
N GLN A 26 -14.93 11.11 -14.17
CA GLN A 26 -14.09 12.30 -14.06
C GLN A 26 -14.09 13.15 -15.33
N GLU A 27 -14.16 12.54 -16.53
CA GLU A 27 -14.33 13.25 -17.80
C GLU A 27 -15.66 14.01 -17.91
N LYS A 28 -16.69 13.56 -17.19
CA LYS A 28 -18.02 14.15 -17.23
C LYS A 28 -18.24 15.26 -16.22
N LYS A 29 -17.54 15.21 -15.10
CA LYS A 29 -17.76 16.10 -13.97
C LYS A 29 -16.46 16.34 -13.20
N SER A 30 -16.08 17.60 -13.03
CA SER A 30 -14.93 17.96 -12.24
C SER A 30 -15.15 17.71 -10.75
N LEU A 31 -14.06 17.54 -9.99
CA LEU A 31 -14.10 17.41 -8.53
C LEU A 31 -14.71 18.67 -7.89
N SER A 32 -14.33 19.85 -8.37
CA SER A 32 -14.87 21.14 -7.91
C SER A 32 -16.39 21.22 -8.07
N GLN A 33 -16.91 20.80 -9.23
CA GLN A 33 -18.35 20.79 -9.48
C GLN A 33 -19.07 19.80 -8.56
N TYR A 34 -18.50 18.61 -8.36
CA TYR A 34 -19.04 17.62 -7.43
C TYR A 34 -19.14 18.16 -6.01
N CYS A 35 -18.07 18.81 -5.52
CA CYS A 35 -18.03 19.40 -4.19
C CYS A 35 -19.09 20.49 -4.01
N LEU A 36 -19.26 21.36 -5.00
CA LEU A 36 -20.28 22.42 -4.97
C LEU A 36 -21.70 21.88 -4.91
N GLU A 37 -22.04 20.91 -5.75
CA GLU A 37 -23.39 20.34 -5.83
C GLU A 37 -23.80 19.56 -4.57
N ASN A 38 -22.80 19.02 -3.84
CA ASN A 38 -23.05 18.24 -2.63
C ASN A 38 -22.67 18.98 -1.34
N ASN A 39 -22.34 20.27 -1.39
CA ASN A 39 -21.96 21.08 -0.24
C ASN A 39 -20.79 20.47 0.56
N ILE A 40 -19.77 19.93 -0.12
CA ILE A 40 -18.63 19.27 0.50
C ILE A 40 -17.68 20.33 1.06
N SER A 41 -17.39 20.23 2.36
CA SER A 41 -16.47 21.12 3.08
C SER A 41 -15.04 20.58 3.23
N GLY A 42 -14.85 19.27 3.08
CA GLY A 42 -13.54 18.61 3.17
C GLY A 42 -13.53 17.29 2.42
N LEU A 43 -12.35 16.82 2.02
CA LEU A 43 -12.17 15.60 1.21
C LEU A 43 -11.17 14.65 1.85
N VAL A 44 -11.49 13.36 1.84
CA VAL A 44 -10.52 12.28 2.01
C VAL A 44 -10.45 11.50 0.70
N LEU A 45 -9.27 11.42 0.08
CA LEU A 45 -9.07 10.76 -1.21
C LEU A 45 -8.16 9.54 -1.06
N HIS A 46 -8.55 8.44 -1.70
CA HIS A 46 -7.80 7.17 -1.66
C HIS A 46 -7.86 6.44 -3.00
N GLY A 47 -6.76 5.80 -3.40
CA GLY A 47 -6.71 4.93 -4.57
C GLY A 47 -6.52 5.66 -5.91
N PHE A 48 -6.09 6.92 -5.90
CA PHE A 48 -5.78 7.70 -7.10
C PHE A 48 -4.33 7.52 -7.54
N SER A 49 -4.07 7.67 -8.84
CA SER A 49 -2.71 7.83 -9.34
C SER A 49 -2.26 9.29 -9.19
N THR A 50 -0.95 9.52 -9.12
CA THR A 50 -0.40 10.89 -9.07
C THR A 50 -0.73 11.74 -10.29
N ALA A 51 -1.09 11.11 -11.42
CA ALA A 51 -1.52 11.79 -12.67
C ALA A 51 -3.04 11.87 -12.81
N ASP A 52 -3.80 11.54 -11.77
CA ASP A 52 -5.26 11.55 -11.82
C ASP A 52 -5.80 12.98 -11.96
N PRO A 53 -6.76 13.25 -12.88
CA PRO A 53 -7.33 14.58 -13.06
C PRO A 53 -7.88 15.21 -11.78
N TYR A 54 -8.50 14.43 -10.89
CA TYR A 54 -9.00 14.96 -9.63
C TYR A 54 -7.89 15.41 -8.69
N LEU A 55 -6.73 14.72 -8.67
CA LEU A 55 -5.58 15.19 -7.90
C LEU A 55 -4.98 16.47 -8.47
N LEU A 56 -4.98 16.63 -9.80
CA LEU A 56 -4.50 17.85 -10.44
C LEU A 56 -5.41 19.06 -10.12
N GLU A 57 -6.72 18.85 -9.94
CA GLU A 57 -7.64 19.91 -9.54
C GLU A 57 -7.36 20.41 -8.11
N LEU A 58 -6.78 19.59 -7.22
CA LEU A 58 -6.52 19.97 -5.81
C LEU A 58 -5.63 21.22 -5.69
N ALA A 59 -4.75 21.47 -6.68
CA ALA A 59 -3.89 22.65 -6.69
C ALA A 59 -4.68 23.98 -6.75
N THR A 60 -5.91 23.94 -7.27
CA THR A 60 -6.79 25.09 -7.41
C THR A 60 -8.04 25.02 -6.53
N LEU A 61 -8.35 23.85 -5.99
CA LEU A 61 -9.49 23.62 -5.12
C LEU A 61 -9.19 24.12 -3.71
N LYS A 62 -9.97 25.09 -3.23
CA LYS A 62 -9.83 25.66 -1.89
C LYS A 62 -10.64 24.90 -0.83
N ILE A 63 -10.73 23.60 -0.97
CA ILE A 63 -11.36 22.73 0.01
C ILE A 63 -10.26 21.91 0.69
N PRO A 64 -10.17 21.90 2.02
CA PRO A 64 -9.21 21.06 2.75
C PRO A 64 -9.30 19.61 2.32
N ASN A 65 -8.18 19.00 2.04
CA ASN A 65 -8.16 17.63 1.55
C ASN A 65 -7.02 16.82 2.17
N LEU A 66 -7.30 15.54 2.39
CA LEU A 66 -6.36 14.58 2.94
C LEU A 66 -6.26 13.39 2.00
N LEU A 67 -5.03 13.07 1.62
CA LEU A 67 -4.67 12.01 0.70
C LEU A 67 -4.20 10.79 1.48
N ILE A 68 -4.81 9.63 1.23
CA ILE A 68 -4.34 8.36 1.79
C ILE A 68 -3.39 7.71 0.78
N ASP A 69 -2.19 7.34 1.24
CA ASP A 69 -1.15 6.66 0.46
C ASP A 69 -0.59 7.48 -0.72
N ILE A 70 -0.73 8.80 -0.66
CA ILE A 70 -0.19 9.74 -1.65
C ILE A 70 0.49 10.88 -0.89
N HIS A 71 1.69 11.29 -1.37
CA HIS A 71 2.37 12.46 -0.82
C HIS A 71 1.69 13.76 -1.30
N PRO A 72 1.36 14.68 -0.38
CA PRO A 72 0.71 15.93 -0.75
C PRO A 72 1.70 16.87 -1.47
N GLU A 73 1.34 17.33 -2.67
CA GLU A 73 2.12 18.30 -3.44
C GLU A 73 1.51 19.71 -3.36
N ALA A 74 0.18 19.80 -3.25
CA ALA A 74 -0.53 21.08 -3.15
C ALA A 74 -0.43 21.67 -1.74
N ALA A 75 -0.39 23.00 -1.65
CA ALA A 75 -0.21 23.73 -0.40
C ALA A 75 -1.31 23.44 0.65
N ASP A 76 -2.54 23.21 0.20
CA ASP A 76 -3.70 22.94 1.06
C ASP A 76 -4.04 21.45 1.18
N SER A 77 -3.15 20.57 0.70
CA SER A 77 -3.28 19.13 0.80
C SER A 77 -2.46 18.56 1.97
N TYR A 78 -2.98 17.50 2.54
CA TYR A 78 -2.36 16.75 3.64
C TYR A 78 -2.28 15.27 3.25
N GLY A 79 -1.35 14.54 3.82
CA GLY A 79 -1.15 13.12 3.53
C GLY A 79 -1.16 12.26 4.79
N ILE A 80 -1.68 11.05 4.67
CA ILE A 80 -1.55 10.01 5.69
C ILE A 80 -1.25 8.65 5.04
N ALA A 81 -0.30 7.93 5.60
CA ALA A 81 0.09 6.59 5.16
C ALA A 81 0.79 5.83 6.29
N VAL A 82 1.16 4.59 6.08
CA VAL A 82 2.31 4.01 6.77
C VAL A 82 3.60 4.53 6.12
N ASN A 83 4.72 4.51 6.84
CA ASN A 83 6.00 4.79 6.18
C ASN A 83 6.40 3.58 5.33
N ASN A 84 5.96 3.58 4.06
CA ASN A 84 6.10 2.47 3.13
C ASN A 84 7.56 2.12 2.84
N GLU A 85 8.47 3.10 2.78
CA GLU A 85 9.91 2.85 2.59
C GLU A 85 10.49 2.10 3.79
N VAL A 86 10.24 2.59 5.01
CA VAL A 86 10.73 1.93 6.23
C VAL A 86 10.12 0.54 6.40
N ALA A 87 8.83 0.38 6.09
CA ALA A 87 8.13 -0.89 6.20
C ALA A 87 8.67 -1.94 5.21
N ALA A 88 8.94 -1.54 3.96
CA ALA A 88 9.52 -2.42 2.94
C ALA A 88 10.99 -2.76 3.26
N TYR A 89 11.75 -1.79 3.76
CA TYR A 89 13.10 -2.05 4.29
C TYR A 89 13.05 -3.13 5.38
N GLN A 90 12.15 -3.00 6.36
CA GLN A 90 11.98 -3.96 7.45
C GLN A 90 11.57 -5.36 6.94
N ALA A 91 10.69 -5.45 5.94
CA ALA A 91 10.31 -6.72 5.34
C ALA A 91 11.50 -7.41 4.67
N THR A 92 12.30 -6.65 3.93
CA THR A 92 13.50 -7.15 3.24
C THR A 92 14.58 -7.55 4.24
N GLU A 93 14.84 -6.72 5.26
CA GLU A 93 15.79 -6.99 6.34
C GLU A 93 15.43 -8.27 7.11
N PHE A 94 14.13 -8.50 7.32
CA PHE A 94 13.66 -9.73 7.94
C PHE A 94 14.06 -10.97 7.12
N LEU A 95 13.88 -10.95 5.79
CA LEU A 95 14.32 -12.05 4.92
C LEU A 95 15.85 -12.22 4.95
N ILE A 96 16.60 -11.13 4.94
CA ILE A 96 18.07 -11.16 5.02
C ILE A 96 18.52 -11.74 6.37
N SER A 97 17.87 -11.37 7.47
CA SER A 97 18.17 -11.90 8.82
C SER A 97 17.91 -13.40 8.93
N ARG A 98 17.02 -13.96 8.08
CA ARG A 98 16.74 -15.39 7.95
C ARG A 98 17.73 -16.12 7.03
N GLY A 99 18.75 -15.43 6.52
CA GLY A 99 19.82 -16.00 5.70
C GLY A 99 19.60 -15.89 4.19
N HIS A 100 18.47 -15.35 3.72
CA HIS A 100 18.24 -15.14 2.29
C HIS A 100 19.15 -14.07 1.73
N ARG A 101 19.69 -14.28 0.51
CA ARG A 101 20.61 -13.35 -0.18
C ARG A 101 20.16 -13.04 -1.61
N ALA A 102 19.48 -13.96 -2.27
CA ALA A 102 18.81 -13.76 -3.56
C ALA A 102 17.31 -13.62 -3.27
N ILE A 103 16.85 -12.38 -3.22
CA ILE A 103 15.48 -12.00 -2.86
C ILE A 103 14.90 -11.22 -4.03
N ALA A 104 13.76 -11.63 -4.56
CA ALA A 104 13.05 -10.81 -5.55
C ALA A 104 11.88 -10.05 -4.91
N MET A 105 11.58 -8.88 -5.47
CA MET A 105 10.40 -8.10 -5.13
C MET A 105 9.36 -8.19 -6.26
N ILE A 106 8.13 -8.55 -5.90
CA ILE A 106 6.95 -8.35 -6.76
C ILE A 106 6.27 -7.06 -6.31
N SER A 107 6.49 -5.99 -7.09
CA SER A 107 5.98 -4.65 -6.81
C SER A 107 4.54 -4.48 -7.29
N GLY A 108 3.89 -3.40 -6.87
CA GLY A 108 2.57 -3.01 -7.35
C GLY A 108 2.61 -2.31 -8.70
N LYS A 109 1.59 -1.50 -8.97
CA LYS A 109 1.53 -0.69 -10.20
C LYS A 109 2.54 0.45 -10.12
N SER A 110 3.33 0.64 -11.18
CA SER A 110 4.44 1.62 -11.25
C SER A 110 4.01 3.09 -11.06
N TRP A 111 2.74 3.41 -11.35
CA TRP A 111 2.19 4.74 -11.12
C TRP A 111 1.74 4.99 -9.66
N ALA A 112 1.61 3.96 -8.84
CA ALA A 112 1.18 4.10 -7.46
C ALA A 112 2.34 4.55 -6.56
N GLN A 113 2.11 5.59 -5.74
CA GLN A 113 3.14 6.11 -4.84
C GLN A 113 3.64 5.03 -3.87
N VAL A 114 2.75 4.23 -3.32
CA VAL A 114 3.11 3.13 -2.41
C VAL A 114 4.03 2.08 -3.05
N SER A 115 3.91 1.84 -4.37
CA SER A 115 4.81 0.93 -5.08
C SER A 115 6.23 1.50 -5.10
N LYS A 116 6.38 2.78 -5.47
CA LYS A 116 7.67 3.47 -5.50
C LYS A 116 8.35 3.52 -4.14
N ASP A 117 7.57 3.82 -3.10
CA ASP A 117 8.09 3.89 -1.72
C ASP A 117 8.54 2.50 -1.23
N ARG A 118 7.75 1.43 -1.52
CA ARG A 118 8.12 0.06 -1.17
C ARG A 118 9.32 -0.44 -1.95
N GLU A 119 9.41 -0.11 -3.25
CA GLU A 119 10.61 -0.38 -4.06
C GLU A 119 11.84 0.32 -3.51
N SER A 120 11.74 1.61 -3.13
CA SER A 120 12.82 2.36 -2.50
C SER A 120 13.33 1.67 -1.23
N GLY A 121 12.42 1.23 -0.35
CA GLY A 121 12.78 0.53 0.88
C GLY A 121 13.49 -0.81 0.62
N TYR A 122 12.99 -1.60 -0.34
CA TYR A 122 13.63 -2.84 -0.75
C TYR A 122 15.02 -2.58 -1.34
N GLN A 123 15.15 -1.67 -2.30
CA GLN A 123 16.42 -1.33 -2.95
C GLN A 123 17.46 -0.85 -1.95
N LYS A 124 17.05 0.01 -1.01
CA LYS A 124 17.95 0.52 0.04
C LYS A 124 18.45 -0.60 0.94
N CYS A 125 17.57 -1.50 1.38
CA CYS A 125 17.97 -2.64 2.20
C CYS A 125 18.94 -3.57 1.46
N MET A 126 18.65 -3.92 0.20
CA MET A 126 19.54 -4.74 -0.62
C MET A 126 20.90 -4.07 -0.84
N ALA A 127 20.93 -2.75 -1.09
CA ALA A 127 22.17 -1.99 -1.26
C ALA A 127 23.02 -1.94 0.03
N ASP A 128 22.39 -1.71 1.19
CA ASP A 128 23.07 -1.69 2.49
C ASP A 128 23.75 -3.03 2.81
N HIS A 129 23.19 -4.13 2.29
CA HIS A 129 23.76 -5.48 2.41
C HIS A 129 24.61 -5.91 1.20
N HIS A 130 24.86 -5.04 0.23
CA HIS A 130 25.61 -5.33 -1.01
C HIS A 130 25.03 -6.51 -1.82
N LEU A 131 23.71 -6.63 -1.87
CA LEU A 131 22.99 -7.69 -2.56
C LEU A 131 22.38 -7.20 -3.88
N PRO A 132 22.22 -8.07 -4.90
CA PRO A 132 21.58 -7.72 -6.16
C PRO A 132 20.07 -7.50 -5.97
N THR A 133 19.48 -6.63 -6.79
CA THR A 133 18.05 -6.35 -6.80
C THR A 133 17.35 -7.03 -7.98
N PHE A 134 16.17 -7.61 -7.73
CA PHE A 134 15.29 -8.21 -8.73
C PHE A 134 13.89 -7.66 -8.49
N ILE A 135 13.38 -6.78 -9.37
CA ILE A 135 12.08 -6.12 -9.19
C ILE A 135 11.21 -6.40 -10.40
N TYR A 136 9.99 -6.85 -10.14
CA TYR A 136 8.99 -7.19 -11.15
C TYR A 136 7.65 -6.54 -10.81
N GLU A 137 6.94 -6.02 -11.80
CA GLU A 137 5.63 -5.39 -11.59
C GLU A 137 4.53 -6.45 -11.54
N GLY A 138 3.84 -6.60 -10.41
CA GLY A 138 2.76 -7.57 -10.16
C GLY A 138 1.36 -6.98 -10.21
N LEU A 139 1.23 -5.66 -10.49
CA LEU A 139 -0.02 -4.94 -10.77
C LEU A 139 -1.07 -4.96 -9.63
N PHE A 140 -0.70 -5.35 -8.41
CA PHE A 140 -1.61 -5.65 -7.29
C PHE A 140 -2.63 -6.74 -7.63
N SER A 141 -2.30 -7.65 -8.56
CA SER A 141 -3.15 -8.75 -9.00
C SER A 141 -2.64 -10.10 -8.49
N GLU A 142 -3.54 -10.88 -7.90
CA GLU A 142 -3.28 -12.26 -7.46
C GLU A 142 -2.97 -13.14 -8.68
N GLU A 143 -3.87 -13.14 -9.68
CA GLU A 143 -3.75 -13.99 -10.88
C GLU A 143 -2.50 -13.68 -11.69
N TYR A 144 -2.17 -12.37 -11.83
CA TYR A 144 -0.97 -11.97 -12.55
C TYR A 144 0.30 -12.43 -11.82
N SER A 145 0.33 -12.30 -10.49
CA SER A 145 1.48 -12.70 -9.67
C SER A 145 1.66 -14.21 -9.62
N GLU A 146 0.59 -15.01 -9.75
CA GLU A 146 0.65 -16.46 -9.87
C GLU A 146 1.41 -16.91 -11.13
N GLU A 147 1.20 -16.26 -12.27
CA GLU A 147 1.93 -16.55 -13.50
C GLU A 147 3.35 -15.95 -13.47
N LEU A 148 3.47 -14.69 -13.03
CA LEU A 148 4.73 -13.96 -12.98
C LEU A 148 5.81 -14.68 -12.17
N VAL A 149 5.44 -15.28 -11.04
CA VAL A 149 6.42 -15.98 -10.19
C VAL A 149 7.06 -17.18 -10.88
N LYS A 150 6.34 -17.85 -11.80
CA LYS A 150 6.87 -18.98 -12.57
C LYS A 150 7.98 -18.54 -13.50
N ASP A 151 7.81 -17.39 -14.16
CA ASP A 151 8.83 -16.80 -15.03
C ASP A 151 10.04 -16.36 -14.19
N ILE A 152 9.80 -15.65 -13.07
CA ILE A 152 10.87 -15.19 -12.16
C ILE A 152 11.75 -16.36 -11.70
N LEU A 153 11.16 -17.44 -11.22
CA LEU A 153 11.91 -18.58 -10.68
C LEU A 153 12.55 -19.45 -11.79
N SER A 154 12.02 -19.40 -13.01
CA SER A 154 12.63 -20.07 -14.17
C SER A 154 13.86 -19.31 -14.66
N ASP A 155 13.80 -17.99 -14.68
CA ASP A 155 14.90 -17.12 -15.14
C ASP A 155 15.98 -16.95 -14.07
N HIS A 156 15.59 -17.01 -12.78
CA HIS A 156 16.44 -16.78 -11.61
C HIS A 156 16.31 -17.90 -10.57
N PRO A 157 16.82 -19.11 -10.86
CA PRO A 157 16.74 -20.27 -9.96
C PRO A 157 17.52 -20.09 -8.64
N GLU A 158 18.37 -19.07 -8.54
CA GLU A 158 19.07 -18.70 -7.32
C GLU A 158 18.17 -17.98 -6.29
N ILE A 159 17.00 -17.45 -6.69
CA ILE A 159 16.08 -16.77 -5.77
C ILE A 159 15.54 -17.74 -4.74
N THR A 160 15.60 -17.34 -3.49
CA THR A 160 15.19 -18.15 -2.34
C THR A 160 14.08 -17.50 -1.51
N ALA A 161 13.77 -16.23 -1.78
CA ALA A 161 12.70 -15.51 -1.11
C ALA A 161 12.07 -14.45 -2.02
N LEU A 162 10.78 -14.17 -1.75
CA LEU A 162 10.01 -13.13 -2.41
C LEU A 162 9.47 -12.14 -1.38
N PHE A 163 9.66 -10.86 -1.65
CA PHE A 163 8.90 -9.78 -1.02
C PHE A 163 7.82 -9.31 -1.99
N CYS A 164 6.56 -9.53 -1.65
CA CYS A 164 5.41 -9.08 -2.44
C CYS A 164 4.85 -7.80 -1.83
N ALA A 165 4.69 -6.76 -2.64
CA ALA A 165 4.20 -5.46 -2.18
C ALA A 165 2.71 -5.43 -1.82
N SER A 166 2.01 -6.57 -1.83
CA SER A 166 0.70 -6.77 -1.18
C SER A 166 0.48 -8.24 -0.84
N ASP A 167 -0.41 -8.51 0.10
CA ASP A 167 -0.79 -9.88 0.47
C ASP A 167 -1.51 -10.61 -0.67
N LEU A 168 -2.30 -9.92 -1.49
CA LEU A 168 -2.93 -10.54 -2.66
C LEU A 168 -1.90 -11.06 -3.65
N MET A 169 -0.86 -10.27 -3.95
CA MET A 169 0.25 -10.73 -4.80
C MET A 169 1.04 -11.86 -4.15
N ALA A 170 1.24 -11.80 -2.83
CA ALA A 170 1.91 -12.89 -2.10
C ALA A 170 1.13 -14.20 -2.16
N ILE A 171 -0.20 -14.15 -2.05
CA ILE A 171 -1.08 -15.32 -2.18
C ILE A 171 -0.98 -15.91 -3.61
N GLY A 172 -1.00 -15.06 -4.64
CA GLY A 172 -0.77 -15.48 -6.02
C GLY A 172 0.60 -16.14 -6.20
N ALA A 173 1.66 -15.50 -5.68
CA ALA A 173 3.00 -16.05 -5.72
C ALA A 173 3.10 -17.44 -5.03
N VAL A 174 2.49 -17.61 -3.86
CA VAL A 174 2.43 -18.93 -3.17
C VAL A 174 1.76 -19.98 -4.05
N LYS A 175 0.64 -19.67 -4.71
CA LYS A 175 -0.05 -20.58 -5.63
C LYS A 175 0.84 -20.95 -6.83
N GLY A 176 1.49 -19.95 -7.45
CA GLY A 176 2.39 -20.19 -8.58
C GLY A 176 3.59 -21.06 -8.21
N ILE A 177 4.22 -20.83 -7.04
CA ILE A 177 5.30 -21.66 -6.51
C ILE A 177 4.83 -23.12 -6.31
N GLN A 178 3.67 -23.32 -5.69
CA GLN A 178 3.11 -24.65 -5.45
C GLN A 178 2.76 -25.35 -6.77
N ALA A 179 2.30 -24.63 -7.79
CA ALA A 179 2.05 -25.18 -9.13
C ALA A 179 3.32 -25.66 -9.84
N MET A 180 4.50 -25.15 -9.46
CA MET A 180 5.82 -25.64 -9.89
C MET A 180 6.32 -26.85 -9.07
N ASN A 181 5.53 -27.40 -8.16
CA ASN A 181 5.90 -28.43 -7.19
C ASN A 181 7.02 -28.00 -6.22
N LEU A 182 7.12 -26.71 -5.96
CA LEU A 182 7.98 -26.14 -4.93
C LEU A 182 7.18 -25.85 -3.65
N ASN A 183 7.84 -25.87 -2.51
CA ASN A 183 7.22 -25.69 -1.21
C ASN A 183 7.52 -24.30 -0.63
N VAL A 184 6.49 -23.68 -0.06
CA VAL A 184 6.62 -22.46 0.74
C VAL A 184 6.47 -22.89 2.21
N PRO A 185 7.42 -22.59 3.08
CA PRO A 185 8.62 -21.77 2.88
C PRO A 185 9.90 -22.56 2.54
N GLN A 186 9.88 -23.90 2.43
CA GLN A 186 11.08 -24.75 2.42
C GLN A 186 11.98 -24.48 1.20
N ASP A 187 11.39 -24.30 0.02
CA ASP A 187 12.12 -23.99 -1.22
C ASP A 187 12.20 -22.48 -1.42
N ILE A 188 11.09 -21.77 -1.28
CA ILE A 188 10.96 -20.33 -1.46
C ILE A 188 10.20 -19.73 -0.27
N SER A 189 10.80 -18.78 0.44
CA SER A 189 10.12 -17.97 1.45
C SER A 189 9.33 -16.84 0.80
N VAL A 190 8.15 -16.50 1.36
CA VAL A 190 7.29 -15.42 0.85
C VAL A 190 6.86 -14.51 1.98
N ILE A 191 7.08 -13.20 1.83
CA ILE A 191 6.55 -12.17 2.73
C ILE A 191 5.63 -11.22 1.95
N GLY A 192 4.48 -10.89 2.53
CA GLY A 192 3.49 -9.97 1.99
C GLY A 192 3.52 -8.59 2.61
N PHE A 193 2.46 -7.82 2.33
CA PHE A 193 2.23 -6.49 2.86
C PHE A 193 0.71 -6.27 2.95
N ASP A 194 0.18 -5.70 4.02
CA ASP A 194 -1.18 -5.26 4.38
C ASP A 194 -1.76 -5.95 5.61
N ASP A 195 -1.48 -7.23 5.85
CA ASP A 195 -2.12 -8.12 6.84
C ASP A 195 -3.64 -8.21 6.63
N ILE A 196 -4.05 -8.49 5.38
CA ILE A 196 -5.47 -8.70 5.07
C ILE A 196 -6.02 -9.92 5.80
N ALA A 197 -7.33 -9.93 6.05
CA ALA A 197 -7.98 -10.93 6.90
C ALA A 197 -7.72 -12.38 6.47
N ILE A 198 -7.55 -12.63 5.16
CA ILE A 198 -7.29 -13.97 4.61
C ILE A 198 -5.84 -14.43 4.81
N ALA A 199 -4.88 -13.54 5.03
CA ALA A 199 -3.45 -13.86 5.15
C ALA A 199 -3.13 -14.92 6.22
N LYS A 200 -3.91 -14.97 7.29
CA LYS A 200 -3.78 -15.96 8.37
C LYS A 200 -4.44 -17.31 8.10
N TYR A 201 -5.25 -17.41 7.04
CA TYR A 201 -6.03 -18.62 6.70
C TYR A 201 -5.52 -19.35 5.46
N VAL A 202 -4.61 -18.76 4.70
CA VAL A 202 -3.94 -19.45 3.58
C VAL A 202 -2.92 -20.45 4.10
N THR A 203 -2.49 -21.38 3.25
CA THR A 203 -1.50 -22.41 3.61
C THR A 203 -0.28 -22.34 2.70
N PRO A 204 0.90 -22.04 3.26
CA PRO A 204 1.17 -21.65 4.65
C PRO A 204 0.57 -20.29 5.02
N SER A 205 0.31 -20.05 6.31
CA SER A 205 -0.14 -18.74 6.78
C SER A 205 0.93 -17.66 6.50
N LEU A 206 0.49 -16.49 5.98
CA LEU A 206 1.37 -15.51 5.36
C LEU A 206 2.02 -14.57 6.40
N THR A 207 3.36 -14.56 6.43
CA THR A 207 4.17 -13.52 7.06
C THR A 207 4.01 -12.23 6.27
N THR A 208 3.76 -11.11 6.95
CA THR A 208 3.40 -9.86 6.27
C THR A 208 3.71 -8.63 7.10
N ILE A 209 3.77 -7.47 6.46
CA ILE A 209 3.72 -6.16 7.13
C ILE A 209 2.27 -5.77 7.34
N LYS A 210 1.88 -5.60 8.59
CA LYS A 210 0.54 -5.12 8.95
C LYS A 210 0.44 -3.62 8.80
N GLN A 211 -0.58 -3.17 8.06
CA GLN A 211 -1.11 -1.81 8.08
C GLN A 211 -2.42 -1.78 8.87
N ASP A 212 -2.59 -0.81 9.76
CA ASP A 212 -3.87 -0.62 10.42
C ASP A 212 -4.77 0.28 9.57
N MET A 213 -5.46 -0.35 8.60
CA MET A 213 -6.37 0.36 7.69
C MET A 213 -7.55 1.02 8.40
N HIS A 214 -7.96 0.47 9.55
CA HIS A 214 -9.00 1.08 10.37
C HIS A 214 -8.48 2.38 11.01
N GLU A 215 -7.29 2.34 11.60
CA GLU A 215 -6.65 3.51 12.20
C GLU A 215 -6.31 4.58 11.15
N ILE A 216 -5.88 4.18 9.94
CA ILE A 216 -5.70 5.13 8.82
C ILE A 216 -7.00 5.88 8.55
N GLY A 217 -8.12 5.16 8.43
CA GLY A 217 -9.43 5.78 8.21
C GLY A 217 -9.85 6.71 9.34
N ARG A 218 -9.74 6.25 10.58
CA ARG A 218 -10.06 7.03 11.78
C ARG A 218 -9.25 8.34 11.85
N ARG A 219 -7.93 8.22 11.71
CA ARG A 219 -7.00 9.36 11.74
C ARG A 219 -7.21 10.31 10.56
N SER A 220 -7.57 9.77 9.38
CA SER A 220 -7.88 10.61 8.21
C SER A 220 -9.03 11.56 8.49
N CYS A 221 -10.12 11.06 9.06
CA CYS A 221 -11.27 11.89 9.43
C CYS A 221 -10.91 12.86 10.55
N GLU A 222 -10.24 12.41 11.61
CA GLU A 222 -9.81 13.24 12.73
C GLU A 222 -8.94 14.44 12.29
N ILE A 223 -7.93 14.18 11.45
CA ILE A 223 -7.05 15.23 10.91
C ILE A 223 -7.83 16.20 10.03
N LEU A 224 -8.72 15.70 9.16
CA LEU A 224 -9.54 16.56 8.31
C LEU A 224 -10.44 17.48 9.14
N LEU A 225 -11.08 16.96 10.19
CA LEU A 225 -11.90 17.74 11.11
C LEU A 225 -11.07 18.82 11.84
N GLU A 226 -9.85 18.47 12.27
CA GLU A 226 -8.94 19.44 12.88
C GLU A 226 -8.57 20.58 11.90
N ILE A 227 -8.33 20.24 10.62
CA ILE A 227 -8.05 21.24 9.57
C ILE A 227 -9.27 22.13 9.34
N LEU A 228 -10.48 21.56 9.30
CA LEU A 228 -11.72 22.33 9.14
C LEU A 228 -11.96 23.29 10.30
N ASP A 229 -11.64 22.90 11.53
CA ASP A 229 -11.80 23.74 12.72
C ASP A 229 -10.75 24.86 12.79
N LYS A 230 -9.46 24.55 12.54
CA LYS A 230 -8.34 25.47 12.68
C LYS A 230 -7.97 26.25 11.41
N GLY A 231 -8.52 25.87 10.26
CA GLY A 231 -8.20 26.40 8.94
C GLY A 231 -6.94 25.80 8.32
N GLN A 232 -5.90 25.55 9.10
CA GLN A 232 -4.67 24.85 8.66
C GLN A 232 -3.90 24.30 9.86
N ILE A 233 -3.04 23.31 9.58
CA ILE A 233 -2.10 22.73 10.54
C ILE A 233 -0.70 22.66 9.90
N ASP A 234 0.35 22.74 10.72
CA ASP A 234 1.73 22.82 10.22
C ASP A 234 2.21 21.49 9.61
N GLN A 235 1.80 20.38 10.21
CA GLN A 235 2.20 19.05 9.74
C GLN A 235 1.42 18.66 8.49
N LYS A 236 2.12 18.40 7.38
CA LYS A 236 1.53 18.05 6.09
C LYS A 236 1.46 16.54 5.83
N GLN A 237 2.36 15.76 6.41
CA GLN A 237 2.41 14.31 6.24
C GLN A 237 2.32 13.61 7.60
N PHE A 238 1.39 12.68 7.71
CA PHE A 238 1.14 11.86 8.89
C PHE A 238 1.48 10.40 8.61
N TYR A 239 1.97 9.71 9.65
CA TYR A 239 2.27 8.29 9.55
C TYR A 239 1.56 7.50 10.64
N VAL A 240 0.90 6.42 10.22
CA VAL A 240 0.36 5.39 11.11
C VAL A 240 1.43 4.29 11.29
N LYS A 241 1.47 3.69 12.44
CA LYS A 241 2.43 2.62 12.75
C LYS A 241 2.12 1.38 11.91
N HIS A 242 3.18 0.72 11.46
CA HIS A 242 3.14 -0.62 10.89
C HIS A 242 3.83 -1.62 11.82
N SER A 243 3.65 -2.92 11.57
CA SER A 243 4.36 -3.98 12.29
C SER A 243 4.56 -5.19 11.40
N LEU A 244 5.67 -5.89 11.59
CA LEU A 244 5.90 -7.19 10.99
C LEU A 244 5.10 -8.25 11.76
N ILE A 245 4.33 -9.06 11.04
CA ILE A 245 3.59 -10.21 11.57
C ILE A 245 4.23 -11.48 11.01
N GLU A 246 5.01 -12.14 11.84
CA GLU A 246 5.65 -13.40 11.47
C GLU A 246 4.65 -14.56 11.55
N ARG A 247 4.61 -15.39 10.48
CA ARG A 247 3.80 -16.61 10.36
C ARG A 247 4.64 -17.72 9.71
N GLU A 248 4.00 -18.61 8.95
CA GLU A 248 4.61 -19.86 8.45
C GLU A 248 5.28 -19.74 7.09
N SER A 249 5.06 -18.65 6.33
CA SER A 249 5.52 -18.53 4.93
C SER A 249 7.00 -18.12 4.76
N VAL A 250 7.75 -17.97 5.86
CA VAL A 250 9.19 -17.66 5.84
C VAL A 250 9.95 -18.65 6.71
N SER A 251 11.05 -19.21 6.20
CA SER A 251 11.98 -20.08 6.92
C SER A 251 13.39 -19.49 6.96
N SER A 252 14.26 -20.04 7.80
CA SER A 252 15.70 -19.74 7.77
C SER A 252 16.40 -20.59 6.71
N ARG A 253 17.45 -20.03 6.10
CA ARG A 253 18.38 -20.67 5.16
C ARG A 253 19.67 -21.04 5.87
#